data_8fef7f3cf67b3743a21c14dc94e3aaae
#
_entry.id   8fef7f3cf67b3743a21c14dc94e3aaae
#
_cell.length_a   1.000
_cell.length_b   1.000
_cell.length_c   1.000
_cell.angle_alpha   90.00
_cell.angle_beta   90.00
_cell.angle_gamma   90.00
#
_symmetry.space_group_name_H-M   'P 1'
#
loop_
_entity.id
_entity.type
_entity.pdbx_description
1 polymer ?
#
loop_
_entity_poly.entity_id
_entity_poly.type
_entity_poly.pdbx_seq_one_letter_code
_entity_poly.pdbx_strand_id
1 'polypeptide(L)'
;MFKKISRQFRERRKGNSMPVNRRNVLSAAFAGFMLATSALPSYAETRLNMADVLPDSNFMVKNAMEFADAVKTATNGDVVISVKAGGSLGFKGPDQLTAVRDGLVEMADINISQQVGVDPLFGVEGIPFLVSSMDELKKYHEIIRPVFEDLAKKNNQKILYMVPSPAQYVYLKVMVDKIDDFKGIPVRGADKNTVDIVSALGMAGVAMPWGELIPALASGRVDGVATSATSGVDGKFWEFLKYIYPTNHTWGSNMVTINLDAWNAIPTEEQAAIEKVAAELEPKFWGVSRQGDVDSIKTMTDNGMELVEISPELRAQMKERAAALQEAFLERVPDAKPLVEKFKTSMN
;
A
#
# COMPACT_ATOMS: atom_id res chain seq x y z
N MET A 1 42.72 -21.57 58.07
CA MET A 1 42.81 -21.23 59.51
C MET A 1 41.47 -21.66 60.11
N PHE A 2 41.54 -22.73 60.93
CA PHE A 2 40.76 -23.20 62.07
C PHE A 2 39.20 -23.17 61.93
N LYS A 3 38.53 -24.30 61.83
CA LYS A 3 38.27 -25.40 62.81
C LYS A 3 37.44 -24.95 64.03
N LYS A 4 36.34 -25.77 64.21
CA LYS A 4 35.62 -26.07 65.46
C LYS A 4 34.42 -25.09 65.70
N ILE A 5 33.21 -25.54 65.99
CA ILE A 5 32.85 -26.39 67.12
C ILE A 5 31.55 -27.18 66.78
N SER A 6 31.61 -28.46 67.03
CA SER A 6 30.56 -29.45 67.08
C SER A 6 29.96 -29.52 68.52
N ARG A 7 28.75 -30.12 68.55
CA ARG A 7 28.13 -30.82 69.70
C ARG A 7 27.15 -30.08 70.55
N GLN A 8 26.11 -30.83 70.64
CA GLN A 8 25.10 -31.01 71.73
C GLN A 8 23.69 -30.46 71.36
N PHE A 9 22.60 -31.16 71.34
CA PHE A 9 22.19 -32.23 72.27
C PHE A 9 21.17 -33.14 71.59
N ARG A 10 21.31 -34.40 71.87
CA ARG A 10 20.36 -35.52 71.66
C ARG A 10 19.45 -35.59 72.86
N GLU A 11 18.21 -36.07 72.63
CA GLU A 11 17.22 -36.56 73.57
C GLU A 11 16.06 -35.60 73.98
N ARG A 12 14.86 -35.93 73.46
CA ARG A 12 13.85 -36.67 74.23
C ARG A 12 12.70 -37.09 73.29
N ARG A 13 12.57 -38.38 73.13
CA ARG A 13 11.33 -39.08 72.76
C ARG A 13 10.35 -38.93 73.95
N LYS A 14 9.11 -38.55 73.61
CA LYS A 14 7.91 -39.18 74.21
C LYS A 14 6.72 -38.89 73.31
N GLY A 15 6.07 -39.95 72.88
CA GLY A 15 4.90 -39.93 72.03
C GLY A 15 3.68 -39.37 72.70
N ASN A 16 2.79 -38.85 71.88
CA ASN A 16 1.38 -38.73 72.19
C ASN A 16 0.59 -39.05 70.93
N SER A 17 0.05 -40.24 70.85
CA SER A 17 -0.85 -40.70 69.83
C SER A 17 -2.24 -40.10 70.11
N MET A 18 -2.72 -39.15 69.31
CA MET A 18 -4.13 -38.75 69.31
C MET A 18 -4.89 -39.59 68.26
N PRO A 19 -6.10 -40.04 68.62
CA PRO A 19 -6.90 -40.91 67.75
C PRO A 19 -7.44 -40.14 66.55
N VAL A 20 -7.17 -40.62 65.35
CA VAL A 20 -7.73 -40.09 64.08
C VAL A 20 -9.23 -40.46 64.05
N ASN A 21 -10.06 -39.46 64.14
CA ASN A 21 -11.49 -39.59 64.03
C ASN A 21 -11.92 -39.83 62.59
N ARG A 22 -12.34 -41.03 62.24
CA ARG A 22 -12.69 -41.55 60.92
C ARG A 22 -13.90 -40.83 60.25
N ARG A 23 -14.47 -39.76 60.83
CA ARG A 23 -15.66 -39.09 60.30
C ARG A 23 -15.36 -37.83 59.48
N ASN A 24 -14.13 -37.33 59.41
CA ASN A 24 -13.79 -36.09 58.72
C ASN A 24 -12.98 -36.26 57.42
N VAL A 25 -12.84 -37.51 56.92
CA VAL A 25 -12.09 -37.78 55.69
C VAL A 25 -12.98 -37.74 54.44
N LEU A 26 -14.32 -37.63 54.56
CA LEU A 26 -15.24 -37.64 53.42
C LEU A 26 -15.70 -36.24 52.95
N SER A 27 -15.28 -35.16 53.63
CA SER A 27 -15.68 -33.80 53.24
C SER A 27 -14.60 -33.02 52.52
N ALA A 28 -13.37 -33.53 52.37
CA ALA A 28 -12.27 -32.87 51.64
C ALA A 28 -12.11 -33.30 50.18
N ALA A 29 -12.89 -34.30 49.73
CA ALA A 29 -12.79 -34.81 48.33
C ALA A 29 -13.78 -34.16 47.35
N PHE A 30 -14.64 -33.20 47.75
CA PHE A 30 -15.66 -32.59 46.89
C PHE A 30 -15.42 -31.13 46.58
N ALA A 31 -14.35 -30.51 47.10
CA ALA A 31 -14.01 -29.11 46.85
C ALA A 31 -12.85 -28.92 45.82
N GLY A 32 -12.34 -30.01 45.24
CA GLY A 32 -11.20 -29.99 44.30
C GLY A 32 -11.56 -30.08 42.81
N PHE A 33 -12.86 -30.06 42.43
CA PHE A 33 -13.26 -30.36 41.05
C PHE A 33 -13.98 -29.21 40.30
N MET A 34 -13.82 -27.96 40.73
CA MET A 34 -14.39 -26.81 39.98
C MET A 34 -13.43 -25.65 39.91
N LEU A 35 -12.27 -25.83 39.27
CA LEU A 35 -11.44 -24.74 38.73
C LEU A 35 -10.53 -25.30 37.63
N ALA A 36 -11.10 -26.13 36.72
CA ALA A 36 -10.60 -26.21 35.39
C ALA A 36 -11.16 -24.98 34.65
N THR A 37 -10.65 -23.80 34.99
CA THR A 37 -10.73 -22.65 34.10
C THR A 37 -10.02 -23.12 32.85
N SER A 38 -10.80 -23.32 31.79
CA SER A 38 -10.29 -23.41 30.42
C SER A 38 -9.37 -22.22 30.21
N ALA A 39 -8.08 -22.40 30.42
CA ALA A 39 -7.07 -21.50 29.84
C ALA A 39 -7.25 -21.61 28.34
N LEU A 40 -8.07 -20.72 27.78
CA LEU A 40 -8.03 -20.45 26.35
C LEU A 40 -6.57 -20.14 26.05
N PRO A 41 -5.97 -20.77 25.03
CA PRO A 41 -4.63 -20.41 24.64
C PRO A 41 -4.64 -18.90 24.36
N SER A 42 -4.04 -18.10 25.23
CA SER A 42 -3.76 -16.71 24.97
C SER A 42 -2.68 -16.74 23.89
N TYR A 43 -3.08 -16.61 22.62
CA TYR A 43 -2.13 -16.31 21.58
C TYR A 43 -1.50 -14.97 21.89
N ALA A 44 -0.17 -14.89 21.81
CA ALA A 44 0.51 -13.61 21.94
C ALA A 44 0.02 -12.69 20.80
N GLU A 45 -0.32 -11.45 21.12
CA GLU A 45 -0.73 -10.43 20.17
C GLU A 45 0.26 -10.37 18.99
N THR A 46 -0.23 -10.56 17.76
CA THR A 46 0.56 -10.42 16.53
C THR A 46 0.66 -8.95 16.16
N ARG A 47 1.88 -8.42 16.15
CA ARG A 47 2.15 -7.01 15.78
C ARG A 47 2.81 -6.95 14.41
N LEU A 48 2.20 -6.20 13.49
CA LEU A 48 2.66 -6.01 12.12
C LEU A 48 2.91 -4.52 11.88
N ASN A 49 4.05 -4.18 11.28
CA ASN A 49 4.29 -2.83 10.77
C ASN A 49 3.95 -2.80 9.28
N MET A 50 3.27 -1.74 8.85
CA MET A 50 2.97 -1.47 7.45
C MET A 50 3.73 -0.22 7.01
N ALA A 51 4.69 -0.38 6.09
CA ALA A 51 5.41 0.74 5.49
C ALA A 51 4.53 1.48 4.48
N ASP A 52 4.49 2.81 4.56
CA ASP A 52 3.86 3.66 3.58
C ASP A 52 4.74 4.91 3.34
N VAL A 53 4.95 5.28 2.06
CA VAL A 53 5.76 6.44 1.69
C VAL A 53 4.97 7.73 1.65
N LEU A 54 3.64 7.64 1.63
CA LEU A 54 2.73 8.78 1.53
C LEU A 54 2.49 9.40 2.92
N PRO A 55 2.15 10.71 2.98
CA PRO A 55 1.88 11.37 4.25
C PRO A 55 0.55 10.93 4.86
N ASP A 56 0.38 11.13 6.17
CA ASP A 56 -0.86 10.82 6.91
C ASP A 56 -2.12 11.48 6.33
N SER A 57 -1.97 12.59 5.62
CA SER A 57 -3.08 13.27 4.94
C SER A 57 -3.64 12.51 3.77
N ASN A 58 -2.83 11.64 3.13
CA ASN A 58 -3.19 10.91 1.92
C ASN A 58 -4.32 9.91 2.19
N PHE A 59 -5.24 9.79 1.23
CA PHE A 59 -6.39 8.89 1.36
C PHE A 59 -5.99 7.41 1.44
N MET A 60 -4.89 7.00 0.79
CA MET A 60 -4.40 5.61 0.87
C MET A 60 -3.91 5.29 2.27
N VAL A 61 -3.17 6.20 2.91
CA VAL A 61 -2.76 6.06 4.32
C VAL A 61 -3.98 5.99 5.25
N LYS A 62 -5.00 6.83 5.02
CA LYS A 62 -6.26 6.78 5.78
C LYS A 62 -7.00 5.45 5.58
N ASN A 63 -7.04 4.93 4.35
CA ASN A 63 -7.58 3.60 4.05
C ASN A 63 -6.80 2.51 4.79
N ALA A 64 -5.47 2.59 4.80
CA ALA A 64 -4.62 1.64 5.51
C ALA A 64 -4.83 1.68 7.03
N MET A 65 -5.03 2.88 7.61
CA MET A 65 -5.38 3.05 9.03
C MET A 65 -6.76 2.48 9.33
N GLU A 66 -7.76 2.73 8.48
CA GLU A 66 -9.11 2.15 8.63
C GLU A 66 -9.08 0.62 8.52
N PHE A 67 -8.30 0.08 7.58
CA PHE A 67 -8.08 -1.36 7.47
C PHE A 67 -7.45 -1.93 8.75
N ALA A 68 -6.41 -1.28 9.28
CA ALA A 68 -5.73 -1.69 10.50
C ALA A 68 -6.70 -1.73 11.72
N ASP A 69 -7.54 -0.70 11.88
CA ASP A 69 -8.53 -0.62 12.95
C ASP A 69 -9.63 -1.69 12.79
N ALA A 70 -10.07 -1.94 11.55
CA ALA A 70 -11.05 -2.97 11.26
C ALA A 70 -10.50 -4.38 11.51
N VAL A 71 -9.25 -4.66 11.14
CA VAL A 71 -8.55 -5.92 11.45
C VAL A 71 -8.44 -6.11 12.96
N LYS A 72 -7.98 -5.09 13.69
CA LYS A 72 -7.90 -5.14 15.15
C LYS A 72 -9.25 -5.48 15.77
N THR A 73 -10.33 -4.88 15.27
CA THR A 73 -11.69 -5.14 15.75
C THR A 73 -12.15 -6.56 15.42
N ALA A 74 -11.93 -7.01 14.18
CA ALA A 74 -12.35 -8.33 13.69
C ALA A 74 -11.60 -9.48 14.36
N THR A 75 -10.37 -9.24 14.83
CA THR A 75 -9.51 -10.21 15.54
C THR A 75 -9.53 -10.02 17.06
N ASN A 76 -10.45 -9.24 17.62
CA ASN A 76 -10.54 -8.93 19.05
C ASN A 76 -9.23 -8.41 19.67
N GLY A 77 -8.35 -7.81 18.83
CA GLY A 77 -7.07 -7.29 19.26
C GLY A 77 -5.89 -8.28 19.11
N ASP A 78 -6.13 -9.51 18.67
CA ASP A 78 -5.07 -10.52 18.51
C ASP A 78 -4.11 -10.18 17.36
N VAL A 79 -4.57 -9.39 16.36
CA VAL A 79 -3.72 -8.82 15.30
C VAL A 79 -3.80 -7.30 15.32
N VAL A 80 -2.63 -6.66 15.45
CA VAL A 80 -2.49 -5.19 15.46
C VAL A 80 -1.54 -4.76 14.36
N ILE A 81 -2.05 -3.96 13.42
CA ILE A 81 -1.27 -3.38 12.33
C ILE A 81 -0.93 -1.92 12.67
N SER A 82 0.35 -1.57 12.60
CA SER A 82 0.86 -0.21 12.81
C SER A 82 1.28 0.39 11.48
N VAL A 83 0.47 1.31 10.93
CA VAL A 83 0.82 2.04 9.70
C VAL A 83 1.93 3.04 9.99
N LYS A 84 3.01 2.98 9.22
CA LYS A 84 4.21 3.82 9.32
C LYS A 84 4.31 4.72 8.09
N ALA A 85 3.56 5.80 8.13
CA ALA A 85 3.41 6.74 7.03
C ALA A 85 4.65 7.65 6.82
N GLY A 86 4.66 8.40 5.73
CA GLY A 86 5.66 9.41 5.41
C GLY A 86 7.06 8.86 5.15
N GLY A 87 7.19 7.57 4.82
CA GLY A 87 8.50 6.93 4.63
C GLY A 87 9.30 6.80 5.93
N SER A 88 8.64 6.82 7.10
CA SER A 88 9.28 6.84 8.42
C SER A 88 10.15 5.62 8.74
N LEU A 89 9.93 4.49 8.04
CA LEU A 89 10.79 3.31 8.13
C LEU A 89 12.03 3.37 7.21
N GLY A 90 12.20 4.46 6.43
CA GLY A 90 13.36 4.67 5.56
C GLY A 90 13.29 4.00 4.19
N PHE A 91 12.25 3.21 3.89
CA PHE A 91 12.05 2.61 2.57
C PHE A 91 11.49 3.65 1.59
N LYS A 92 12.06 3.72 0.39
CA LYS A 92 11.49 4.46 -0.74
C LYS A 92 10.48 3.56 -1.49
N GLY A 93 9.62 4.16 -2.31
CA GLY A 93 8.61 3.42 -3.06
C GLY A 93 9.15 2.21 -3.85
N PRO A 94 10.23 2.36 -4.65
CA PRO A 94 10.84 1.23 -5.36
C PRO A 94 11.42 0.12 -4.47
N ASP A 95 11.71 0.43 -3.19
CA ASP A 95 12.33 -0.52 -2.27
C ASP A 95 11.29 -1.37 -1.51
N GLN A 96 10.02 -0.93 -1.47
CA GLN A 96 8.99 -1.53 -0.62
C GLN A 96 8.72 -3.01 -0.92
N LEU A 97 8.60 -3.38 -2.22
CA LEU A 97 8.37 -4.78 -2.59
C LEU A 97 9.49 -5.69 -2.09
N THR A 98 10.74 -5.25 -2.25
CA THR A 98 11.92 -5.99 -1.81
C THR A 98 11.99 -6.04 -0.28
N ALA A 99 11.66 -4.94 0.41
CA ALA A 99 11.66 -4.88 1.87
C ALA A 99 10.66 -5.87 2.48
N VAL A 100 9.45 -5.98 1.92
CA VAL A 100 8.46 -6.98 2.36
C VAL A 100 8.89 -8.39 1.99
N ARG A 101 9.41 -8.60 0.76
CA ARG A 101 9.93 -9.91 0.31
C ARG A 101 10.97 -10.47 1.29
N ASP A 102 11.90 -9.62 1.68
CA ASP A 102 13.05 -10.01 2.50
C ASP A 102 12.74 -9.98 4.02
N GLY A 103 11.48 -9.69 4.40
CA GLY A 103 11.04 -9.66 5.80
C GLY A 103 11.61 -8.50 6.62
N LEU A 104 12.08 -7.42 5.97
CA LEU A 104 12.56 -6.21 6.65
C LEU A 104 11.41 -5.40 7.26
N VAL A 105 10.21 -5.58 6.71
CA VAL A 105 8.94 -5.10 7.24
C VAL A 105 7.85 -6.13 6.89
N GLU A 106 6.88 -6.30 7.76
CA GLU A 106 5.85 -7.33 7.59
C GLU A 106 4.87 -6.99 6.47
N MET A 107 4.54 -5.72 6.29
CA MET A 107 3.54 -5.23 5.33
C MET A 107 4.00 -3.92 4.67
N ALA A 108 3.48 -3.65 3.48
CA ALA A 108 3.60 -2.33 2.86
C ALA A 108 2.39 -2.00 1.98
N ASP A 109 2.14 -0.69 1.83
CA ASP A 109 1.31 -0.12 0.76
C ASP A 109 2.24 0.25 -0.41
N ILE A 110 2.21 -0.57 -1.46
CA ILE A 110 3.19 -0.58 -2.54
C ILE A 110 2.59 0.00 -3.81
N ASN A 111 3.17 1.08 -4.33
CA ASN A 111 2.84 1.54 -5.67
C ASN A 111 3.34 0.54 -6.72
N ILE A 112 2.40 -0.07 -7.47
CA ILE A 112 2.67 -1.20 -8.36
C ILE A 112 3.60 -0.78 -9.49
N SER A 113 3.40 0.39 -10.10
CA SER A 113 4.18 0.87 -11.25
C SER A 113 5.66 1.13 -10.93
N GLN A 114 5.99 1.36 -9.65
CA GLN A 114 7.37 1.51 -9.20
C GLN A 114 8.14 0.19 -9.10
N GLN A 115 7.45 -0.96 -9.25
CA GLN A 115 8.06 -2.29 -9.12
C GLN A 115 8.51 -2.89 -10.46
N VAL A 116 8.43 -2.14 -11.55
CA VAL A 116 8.85 -2.57 -12.90
C VAL A 116 10.32 -2.96 -13.01
N GLY A 117 11.14 -2.54 -12.06
CA GLY A 117 12.55 -2.98 -11.94
C GLY A 117 12.69 -4.40 -11.39
N VAL A 118 11.69 -4.91 -10.66
CA VAL A 118 11.65 -6.29 -10.18
C VAL A 118 11.05 -7.20 -11.25
N ASP A 119 9.90 -6.81 -11.81
CA ASP A 119 9.30 -7.48 -12.95
C ASP A 119 8.60 -6.44 -13.85
N PRO A 120 8.96 -6.35 -15.14
CA PRO A 120 8.35 -5.38 -16.06
C PRO A 120 6.83 -5.51 -16.19
N LEU A 121 6.25 -6.67 -15.88
CA LEU A 121 4.81 -6.91 -15.97
C LEU A 121 4.01 -6.09 -14.93
N PHE A 122 4.65 -5.62 -13.85
CA PHE A 122 4.04 -4.61 -12.94
C PHE A 122 3.70 -3.29 -13.65
N GLY A 123 4.23 -3.04 -14.85
CA GLY A 123 3.92 -1.87 -15.66
C GLY A 123 2.66 -2.01 -16.53
N VAL A 124 1.98 -3.16 -16.54
CA VAL A 124 0.87 -3.43 -17.48
C VAL A 124 -0.33 -2.50 -17.27
N GLU A 125 -0.63 -2.08 -16.05
CA GLU A 125 -1.69 -1.12 -15.73
C GLU A 125 -1.38 0.28 -16.27
N GLY A 126 -0.10 0.65 -16.27
CA GLY A 126 0.39 1.98 -16.66
C GLY A 126 0.58 2.17 -18.16
N ILE A 127 0.07 1.28 -19.03
CA ILE A 127 0.14 1.44 -20.49
C ILE A 127 -0.57 2.74 -20.90
N PRO A 128 0.11 3.68 -21.58
CA PRO A 128 -0.44 5.01 -21.85
C PRO A 128 -1.75 4.95 -22.63
N PHE A 129 -2.76 5.70 -22.14
CA PHE A 129 -4.08 5.84 -22.79
C PHE A 129 -4.82 4.52 -23.10
N LEU A 130 -4.44 3.40 -22.48
CA LEU A 130 -5.12 2.11 -22.64
C LEU A 130 -6.48 2.14 -21.94
N VAL A 131 -6.52 2.69 -20.74
CA VAL A 131 -7.71 2.83 -19.90
C VAL A 131 -8.11 4.29 -19.85
N SER A 132 -9.40 4.59 -20.05
CA SER A 132 -9.91 5.97 -20.15
C SER A 132 -10.75 6.40 -18.94
N SER A 133 -11.21 5.45 -18.12
CA SER A 133 -12.06 5.73 -16.96
C SER A 133 -11.84 4.73 -15.81
N MET A 134 -12.28 5.11 -14.61
CA MET A 134 -12.25 4.22 -13.44
C MET A 134 -13.09 2.94 -13.64
N ASP A 135 -14.18 3.02 -14.41
CA ASP A 135 -15.01 1.86 -14.70
C ASP A 135 -14.34 0.88 -15.66
N GLU A 136 -13.60 1.40 -16.65
CA GLU A 136 -12.72 0.60 -17.50
C GLU A 136 -11.56 0.01 -16.70
N LEU A 137 -10.97 0.79 -15.79
CA LEU A 137 -9.92 0.31 -14.91
C LEU A 137 -10.39 -0.87 -14.06
N LYS A 138 -11.60 -0.80 -13.52
CA LYS A 138 -12.18 -1.90 -12.74
C LYS A 138 -12.28 -3.19 -13.56
N LYS A 139 -12.74 -3.10 -14.81
CA LYS A 139 -12.78 -4.26 -15.72
C LYS A 139 -11.37 -4.77 -16.05
N TYR A 140 -10.41 -3.86 -16.20
CA TYR A 140 -9.03 -4.24 -16.45
C TYR A 140 -8.41 -4.95 -15.24
N HIS A 141 -8.72 -4.52 -14.03
CA HIS A 141 -8.29 -5.19 -12.79
C HIS A 141 -8.81 -6.62 -12.68
N GLU A 142 -10.01 -6.94 -13.16
CA GLU A 142 -10.50 -8.32 -13.22
C GLU A 142 -9.59 -9.23 -14.06
N ILE A 143 -8.83 -8.66 -15.00
CA ILE A 143 -7.91 -9.38 -15.89
C ILE A 143 -6.51 -9.43 -15.32
N ILE A 144 -5.99 -8.31 -14.80
CA ILE A 144 -4.57 -8.17 -14.40
C ILE A 144 -4.32 -8.54 -12.94
N ARG A 145 -5.33 -8.48 -12.06
CA ARG A 145 -5.17 -8.83 -10.63
C ARG A 145 -4.57 -10.22 -10.40
N PRO A 146 -5.01 -11.31 -11.07
CA PRO A 146 -4.41 -12.62 -10.90
C PRO A 146 -2.91 -12.63 -11.23
N VAL A 147 -2.49 -11.83 -12.21
CA VAL A 147 -1.07 -11.69 -12.57
C VAL A 147 -0.29 -11.01 -11.45
N PHE A 148 -0.83 -9.95 -10.87
CA PHE A 148 -0.19 -9.27 -9.74
C PHE A 148 -0.13 -10.16 -8.49
N GLU A 149 -1.16 -10.96 -8.24
CA GLU A 149 -1.17 -11.95 -7.15
C GLU A 149 -0.06 -13.02 -7.35
N ASP A 150 0.12 -13.51 -8.58
CA ASP A 150 1.21 -14.43 -8.91
C ASP A 150 2.60 -13.79 -8.76
N LEU A 151 2.75 -12.53 -9.19
CA LEU A 151 4.00 -11.78 -9.01
C LEU A 151 4.31 -11.52 -7.53
N ALA A 152 3.31 -11.14 -6.74
CA ALA A 152 3.46 -10.96 -5.30
C ALA A 152 3.87 -12.26 -4.62
N LYS A 153 3.22 -13.39 -4.99
CA LYS A 153 3.57 -14.71 -4.46
C LYS A 153 4.99 -15.13 -4.81
N LYS A 154 5.45 -14.88 -6.05
CA LYS A 154 6.85 -15.11 -6.46
C LYS A 154 7.84 -14.27 -5.64
N ASN A 155 7.39 -13.14 -5.09
CA ASN A 155 8.16 -12.27 -4.22
C ASN A 155 7.84 -12.47 -2.72
N ASN A 156 7.44 -13.68 -2.31
CA ASN A 156 7.14 -14.04 -0.92
C ASN A 156 6.09 -13.14 -0.25
N GLN A 157 5.04 -12.72 -1.01
CA GLN A 157 4.01 -11.82 -0.52
C GLN A 157 2.61 -12.30 -0.89
N LYS A 158 1.63 -11.87 -0.09
CA LYS A 158 0.19 -11.99 -0.36
C LYS A 158 -0.38 -10.58 -0.50
N ILE A 159 -1.14 -10.34 -1.56
CA ILE A 159 -1.96 -9.13 -1.71
C ILE A 159 -3.20 -9.28 -0.84
N LEU A 160 -3.48 -8.28 0.00
CA LEU A 160 -4.69 -8.21 0.80
C LEU A 160 -5.78 -7.42 0.07
N TYR A 161 -5.45 -6.23 -0.44
CA TYR A 161 -6.33 -5.44 -1.28
C TYR A 161 -5.54 -4.54 -2.25
N MET A 162 -6.24 -4.01 -3.26
CA MET A 162 -5.67 -3.10 -4.25
C MET A 162 -6.58 -1.88 -4.42
N VAL A 163 -5.98 -0.69 -4.44
CA VAL A 163 -6.70 0.58 -4.59
C VAL A 163 -6.07 1.43 -5.68
N PRO A 164 -6.83 1.88 -6.69
CA PRO A 164 -6.29 2.76 -7.70
C PRO A 164 -6.08 4.18 -7.17
N SER A 165 -5.04 4.83 -7.64
CA SER A 165 -4.98 6.29 -7.64
C SER A 165 -6.04 6.86 -8.57
N PRO A 166 -6.51 8.09 -8.34
CA PRO A 166 -7.27 8.83 -9.35
C PRO A 166 -6.50 8.96 -10.67
N ALA A 167 -7.19 9.42 -11.71
CA ALA A 167 -6.58 9.66 -13.01
C ALA A 167 -5.33 10.53 -12.90
N GLN A 168 -4.32 10.24 -13.73
CA GLN A 168 -3.07 10.96 -13.68
C GLN A 168 -3.11 12.20 -14.56
N TYR A 169 -2.69 13.33 -14.00
CA TYR A 169 -2.67 14.65 -14.63
C TYR A 169 -1.24 15.16 -14.76
N VAL A 170 -1.06 16.20 -15.57
CA VAL A 170 0.18 16.96 -15.61
C VAL A 170 -0.06 18.33 -14.99
N TYR A 171 0.76 18.71 -14.05
CA TYR A 171 0.74 20.01 -13.36
C TYR A 171 1.93 20.81 -13.80
N LEU A 172 1.73 22.06 -14.24
CA LEU A 172 2.80 22.91 -14.77
C LEU A 172 2.79 24.29 -14.12
N LYS A 173 3.97 24.89 -14.12
CA LYS A 173 4.17 26.28 -13.71
C LYS A 173 3.76 27.26 -14.81
N VAL A 174 3.83 26.85 -16.06
CA VAL A 174 3.57 27.68 -17.24
C VAL A 174 2.37 27.16 -18.02
N MET A 175 1.69 28.06 -18.75
CA MET A 175 0.59 27.71 -19.65
C MET A 175 1.16 27.03 -20.91
N VAL A 176 0.45 26.00 -21.38
CA VAL A 176 0.75 25.26 -22.59
C VAL A 176 -0.54 25.09 -23.40
N ASP A 177 -0.57 25.58 -24.63
CA ASP A 177 -1.74 25.55 -25.50
C ASP A 177 -1.63 24.48 -26.62
N LYS A 178 -0.41 24.12 -26.99
CA LYS A 178 -0.13 23.14 -28.05
C LYS A 178 1.00 22.19 -27.66
N ILE A 179 1.07 21.07 -28.34
CA ILE A 179 1.99 19.96 -27.99
C ILE A 179 3.48 20.38 -27.99
N ASP A 180 3.88 21.34 -28.81
CA ASP A 180 5.26 21.79 -28.89
C ASP A 180 5.67 22.71 -27.75
N ASP A 181 4.70 23.30 -27.02
CA ASP A 181 4.97 24.14 -25.86
C ASP A 181 5.42 23.31 -24.64
N PHE A 182 5.17 21.99 -24.63
CA PHE A 182 5.71 21.08 -23.61
C PHE A 182 7.23 20.89 -23.70
N LYS A 183 7.84 21.28 -24.84
CA LYS A 183 9.22 20.93 -25.13
C LYS A 183 10.21 21.40 -24.07
N GLY A 184 10.88 20.41 -23.45
CA GLY A 184 11.99 20.65 -22.53
C GLY A 184 11.57 21.08 -21.11
N ILE A 185 10.27 21.20 -20.80
CA ILE A 185 9.81 21.49 -19.43
C ILE A 185 10.22 20.31 -18.53
N PRO A 186 10.99 20.54 -17.44
CA PRO A 186 11.38 19.47 -16.53
C PRO A 186 10.18 19.04 -15.68
N VAL A 187 9.70 17.82 -15.90
CA VAL A 187 8.51 17.25 -15.23
C VAL A 187 8.88 15.99 -14.47
N ARG A 188 8.54 15.96 -13.20
CA ARG A 188 8.72 14.77 -12.35
C ARG A 188 7.70 13.70 -12.67
N GLY A 189 8.17 12.46 -12.88
CA GLY A 189 7.39 11.22 -12.85
C GLY A 189 7.74 10.37 -11.64
N ALA A 190 6.77 9.60 -11.12
CA ALA A 190 6.99 8.71 -9.98
C ALA A 190 7.78 7.44 -10.36
N ASP A 191 7.72 7.04 -11.62
CA ASP A 191 8.25 5.80 -12.15
C ASP A 191 8.68 5.97 -13.62
N LYS A 192 9.32 4.92 -14.17
CA LYS A 192 9.82 4.94 -15.53
C LYS A 192 8.71 5.13 -16.58
N ASN A 193 7.56 4.49 -16.41
CA ASN A 193 6.47 4.60 -17.37
C ASN A 193 5.97 6.04 -17.48
N THR A 194 5.72 6.70 -16.33
CA THR A 194 5.33 8.11 -16.30
C THR A 194 6.37 9.02 -16.96
N VAL A 195 7.66 8.77 -16.67
CA VAL A 195 8.78 9.52 -17.29
C VAL A 195 8.81 9.33 -18.81
N ASP A 196 8.65 8.11 -19.29
CA ASP A 196 8.61 7.81 -20.72
C ASP A 196 7.43 8.51 -21.41
N ILE A 197 6.24 8.53 -20.76
CA ILE A 197 5.05 9.22 -21.30
C ILE A 197 5.28 10.72 -21.41
N VAL A 198 5.70 11.39 -20.34
CA VAL A 198 5.91 12.85 -20.38
C VAL A 198 7.03 13.20 -21.35
N SER A 199 8.05 12.35 -21.51
CA SER A 199 9.12 12.52 -22.49
C SER A 199 8.61 12.38 -23.91
N ALA A 200 7.74 11.42 -24.21
CA ALA A 200 7.10 11.28 -25.51
C ALA A 200 6.25 12.50 -25.88
N LEU A 201 5.64 13.16 -24.88
CA LEU A 201 4.93 14.41 -25.07
C LEU A 201 5.86 15.63 -25.30
N GLY A 202 7.18 15.46 -25.18
CA GLY A 202 8.18 16.49 -25.41
C GLY A 202 8.80 17.11 -24.16
N MET A 203 8.30 16.77 -22.97
CA MET A 203 8.83 17.25 -21.69
C MET A 203 10.17 16.60 -21.35
N ALA A 204 10.94 17.21 -20.45
CA ALA A 204 12.13 16.59 -19.87
C ALA A 204 11.72 15.78 -18.62
N GLY A 205 11.42 14.50 -18.80
CA GLY A 205 10.98 13.62 -17.71
C GLY A 205 12.10 13.35 -16.70
N VAL A 206 11.79 13.47 -15.40
CA VAL A 206 12.72 13.22 -14.28
C VAL A 206 12.11 12.23 -13.32
N ALA A 207 12.71 11.05 -13.19
CA ALA A 207 12.29 10.06 -12.17
C ALA A 207 12.72 10.53 -10.78
N MET A 208 11.77 10.57 -9.84
CA MET A 208 12.06 11.05 -8.48
C MET A 208 11.08 10.47 -7.45
N PRO A 209 11.57 9.91 -6.32
CA PRO A 209 10.72 9.48 -5.19
C PRO A 209 9.89 10.63 -4.62
N TRP A 210 8.75 10.28 -4.00
CA TRP A 210 7.82 11.28 -3.43
C TRP A 210 8.50 12.22 -2.44
N GLY A 211 9.31 11.70 -1.52
CA GLY A 211 9.97 12.51 -0.49
C GLY A 211 10.95 13.56 -1.02
N GLU A 212 11.38 13.47 -2.29
CA GLU A 212 12.29 14.42 -2.92
C GLU A 212 11.55 15.49 -3.75
N LEU A 213 10.23 15.32 -3.98
CA LEU A 213 9.46 16.16 -4.90
C LEU A 213 9.33 17.61 -4.43
N ILE A 214 8.89 17.83 -3.19
CA ILE A 214 8.63 19.20 -2.70
C ILE A 214 9.93 20.03 -2.65
N PRO A 215 11.06 19.52 -2.15
CA PRO A 215 12.34 20.23 -2.29
C PRO A 215 12.74 20.53 -3.74
N ALA A 216 12.44 19.63 -4.69
CA ALA A 216 12.75 19.82 -6.11
C ALA A 216 11.88 20.91 -6.75
N LEU A 217 10.59 20.98 -6.42
CA LEU A 217 9.69 22.09 -6.84
C LEU A 217 10.14 23.43 -6.25
N ALA A 218 10.43 23.47 -4.95
CA ALA A 218 10.86 24.69 -4.26
C ALA A 218 12.19 25.24 -4.81
N SER A 219 13.11 24.37 -5.23
CA SER A 219 14.40 24.76 -5.82
C SER A 219 14.34 25.05 -7.33
N GLY A 220 13.21 24.79 -8.00
CA GLY A 220 13.09 24.89 -9.47
C GLY A 220 13.86 23.82 -10.23
N ARG A 221 14.18 22.67 -9.61
CA ARG A 221 14.77 21.52 -10.29
C ARG A 221 13.77 20.88 -11.25
N VAL A 222 12.48 20.98 -10.94
CA VAL A 222 11.37 20.61 -11.83
C VAL A 222 10.35 21.75 -11.85
N ASP A 223 9.74 22.00 -13.01
CA ASP A 223 8.69 23.01 -13.23
C ASP A 223 7.32 22.35 -13.49
N GLY A 224 7.22 21.05 -13.28
CA GLY A 224 5.98 20.31 -13.38
C GLY A 224 6.04 18.95 -12.72
N VAL A 225 4.86 18.35 -12.57
CA VAL A 225 4.66 17.02 -11.96
C VAL A 225 3.61 16.26 -12.76
N ALA A 226 3.88 14.99 -13.04
CA ALA A 226 2.87 14.05 -13.53
C ALA A 226 2.47 13.12 -12.37
N THR A 227 1.20 13.22 -11.91
CA THR A 227 0.67 12.48 -10.76
C THR A 227 -0.85 12.66 -10.64
N SER A 228 -1.49 12.03 -9.63
CA SER A 228 -2.91 12.16 -9.34
C SER A 228 -3.27 13.50 -8.67
N ALA A 229 -4.56 13.86 -8.70
CA ALA A 229 -5.05 15.06 -8.05
C ALA A 229 -4.90 15.03 -6.52
N THR A 230 -5.09 13.87 -5.90
CA THR A 230 -4.89 13.69 -4.45
C THR A 230 -3.45 14.00 -4.03
N SER A 231 -2.47 13.54 -4.81
CA SER A 231 -1.06 13.88 -4.60
C SER A 231 -0.79 15.38 -4.76
N GLY A 232 -1.52 16.06 -5.66
CA GLY A 232 -1.44 17.52 -5.82
C GLY A 232 -1.85 18.27 -4.56
N VAL A 233 -2.90 17.80 -3.88
CA VAL A 233 -3.35 18.36 -2.58
C VAL A 233 -2.34 18.05 -1.48
N ASP A 234 -1.86 16.81 -1.38
CA ASP A 234 -0.86 16.42 -0.37
C ASP A 234 0.43 17.24 -0.46
N GLY A 235 0.87 17.50 -1.68
CA GLY A 235 2.06 18.31 -1.98
C GLY A 235 1.80 19.82 -2.00
N LYS A 236 0.54 20.29 -1.80
CA LYS A 236 0.14 21.69 -1.91
C LYS A 236 0.68 22.33 -3.18
N PHE A 237 0.41 21.71 -4.32
CA PHE A 237 1.01 22.15 -5.60
C PHE A 237 0.72 23.58 -5.97
N TRP A 238 -0.36 24.19 -5.46
CA TRP A 238 -0.67 25.62 -5.62
C TRP A 238 0.41 26.58 -5.08
N GLU A 239 1.32 26.10 -4.22
CA GLU A 239 2.45 26.89 -3.73
C GLU A 239 3.58 27.00 -4.79
N PHE A 240 3.63 26.10 -5.79
CA PHE A 240 4.73 25.96 -6.74
C PHE A 240 4.29 26.01 -8.20
N LEU A 241 3.09 25.52 -8.50
CA LEU A 241 2.56 25.29 -9.84
C LEU A 241 1.25 26.05 -10.02
N LYS A 242 0.86 26.30 -11.28
CA LYS A 242 -0.31 27.11 -11.57
C LYS A 242 -1.39 26.39 -12.36
N TYR A 243 -1.01 25.46 -13.26
CA TYR A 243 -1.92 24.87 -14.23
C TYR A 243 -2.10 23.38 -14.01
N ILE A 244 -3.34 22.91 -14.14
CA ILE A 244 -3.75 21.50 -14.05
C ILE A 244 -4.18 21.05 -15.43
N TYR A 245 -3.47 20.11 -16.03
CA TYR A 245 -3.81 19.49 -17.31
C TYR A 245 -4.41 18.11 -17.08
N PRO A 246 -5.73 17.90 -17.26
CA PRO A 246 -6.38 16.60 -17.07
C PRO A 246 -6.06 15.66 -18.26
N THR A 247 -4.81 15.28 -18.37
CA THR A 247 -4.28 14.47 -19.47
C THR A 247 -4.82 13.05 -19.46
N ASN A 248 -5.11 12.47 -18.29
CA ASN A 248 -5.57 11.09 -18.12
C ASN A 248 -4.67 10.11 -18.89
N HIS A 249 -3.37 10.35 -18.83
CA HIS A 249 -2.39 9.68 -19.68
C HIS A 249 -2.07 8.26 -19.23
N THR A 250 -2.31 7.93 -17.97
CA THR A 250 -2.07 6.61 -17.40
C THR A 250 -2.90 6.42 -16.12
N TRP A 251 -2.95 5.19 -15.64
CA TRP A 251 -3.50 4.80 -14.35
C TRP A 251 -2.42 4.09 -13.55
N GLY A 252 -2.62 4.00 -12.25
CA GLY A 252 -1.75 3.28 -11.36
C GLY A 252 -2.46 2.97 -10.05
N SER A 253 -2.20 1.80 -9.50
CA SER A 253 -2.75 1.36 -8.23
C SER A 253 -1.67 1.10 -7.21
N ASN A 254 -2.05 1.12 -5.96
CA ASN A 254 -1.29 0.53 -4.89
C ASN A 254 -1.86 -0.84 -4.52
N MET A 255 -0.99 -1.72 -4.08
CA MET A 255 -1.35 -2.99 -3.46
C MET A 255 -0.86 -3.01 -2.01
N VAL A 256 -1.74 -3.34 -1.08
CA VAL A 256 -1.33 -3.64 0.29
C VAL A 256 -0.99 -5.11 0.38
N THR A 257 0.26 -5.38 0.74
CA THR A 257 0.80 -6.73 0.81
C THR A 257 1.31 -7.08 2.20
N ILE A 258 1.34 -8.37 2.48
CA ILE A 258 1.97 -8.95 3.66
C ILE A 258 2.98 -10.02 3.25
N ASN A 259 4.13 -10.05 3.92
CA ASN A 259 5.12 -11.11 3.78
C ASN A 259 4.50 -12.48 4.08
N LEU A 260 4.76 -13.51 3.26
CA LEU A 260 4.12 -14.83 3.41
C LEU A 260 4.56 -15.55 4.69
N ASP A 261 5.78 -15.35 5.19
CA ASP A 261 6.21 -15.95 6.44
C ASP A 261 5.47 -15.32 7.63
N ALA A 262 5.31 -13.98 7.61
CA ALA A 262 4.51 -13.27 8.59
C ALA A 262 3.03 -13.67 8.51
N TRP A 263 2.48 -13.81 7.29
CA TRP A 263 1.11 -14.28 7.08
C TRP A 263 0.88 -15.68 7.64
N ASN A 264 1.77 -16.61 7.33
CA ASN A 264 1.68 -18.01 7.75
C ASN A 264 1.86 -18.20 9.26
N ALA A 265 2.45 -17.21 9.96
CA ALA A 265 2.55 -17.19 11.42
C ALA A 265 1.25 -16.76 12.11
N ILE A 266 0.32 -16.11 11.38
CA ILE A 266 -1.01 -15.72 11.89
C ILE A 266 -1.90 -16.96 11.94
N PRO A 267 -2.65 -17.23 13.02
CA PRO A 267 -3.61 -18.34 13.08
C PRO A 267 -4.67 -18.23 11.97
N THR A 268 -5.18 -19.38 11.52
CA THR A 268 -6.09 -19.46 10.36
C THR A 268 -7.40 -18.68 10.55
N GLU A 269 -7.89 -18.57 11.79
CA GLU A 269 -9.12 -17.83 12.10
C GLU A 269 -8.91 -16.33 11.88
N GLU A 270 -7.77 -15.79 12.33
CA GLU A 270 -7.41 -14.39 12.15
C GLU A 270 -7.06 -14.09 10.69
N GLN A 271 -6.41 -15.03 9.97
CA GLN A 271 -6.21 -14.90 8.53
C GLN A 271 -7.55 -14.72 7.79
N ALA A 272 -8.54 -15.55 8.11
CA ALA A 272 -9.87 -15.46 7.51
C ALA A 272 -10.58 -14.14 7.86
N ALA A 273 -10.42 -13.65 9.09
CA ALA A 273 -10.95 -12.35 9.51
C ALA A 273 -10.30 -11.18 8.73
N ILE A 274 -8.96 -11.20 8.54
CA ILE A 274 -8.22 -10.20 7.76
C ILE A 274 -8.68 -10.21 6.31
N GLU A 275 -8.78 -11.39 5.68
CA GLU A 275 -9.24 -11.52 4.29
C GLU A 275 -10.67 -10.98 4.10
N LYS A 276 -11.55 -11.28 5.05
CA LYS A 276 -12.91 -10.75 5.04
C LYS A 276 -12.94 -9.23 5.14
N VAL A 277 -12.19 -8.65 6.07
CA VAL A 277 -12.06 -7.19 6.22
C VAL A 277 -11.52 -6.55 4.93
N ALA A 278 -10.49 -7.14 4.32
CA ALA A 278 -9.93 -6.66 3.07
C ALA A 278 -10.97 -6.67 1.93
N ALA A 279 -11.70 -7.77 1.78
CA ALA A 279 -12.74 -7.91 0.74
C ALA A 279 -13.92 -6.94 0.94
N GLU A 280 -14.30 -6.64 2.18
CA GLU A 280 -15.37 -5.69 2.51
C GLU A 280 -14.94 -4.23 2.27
N LEU A 281 -13.68 -3.87 2.57
CA LEU A 281 -13.20 -2.49 2.50
C LEU A 281 -12.69 -2.10 1.10
N GLU A 282 -12.15 -3.02 0.31
CA GLU A 282 -11.59 -2.71 -1.02
C GLU A 282 -12.60 -1.94 -1.91
N PRO A 283 -13.87 -2.36 -2.08
CA PRO A 283 -14.84 -1.61 -2.88
C PRO A 283 -15.11 -0.20 -2.35
N LYS A 284 -15.12 -0.02 -1.02
CA LYS A 284 -15.25 1.30 -0.39
C LYS A 284 -14.05 2.18 -0.74
N PHE A 285 -12.83 1.66 -0.66
CA PHE A 285 -11.61 2.39 -0.95
C PHE A 285 -11.51 2.83 -2.42
N TRP A 286 -12.02 2.03 -3.35
CA TRP A 286 -12.21 2.43 -4.74
C TRP A 286 -13.16 3.64 -4.86
N GLY A 287 -14.25 3.66 -4.09
CA GLY A 287 -15.16 4.80 -4.01
C GLY A 287 -14.49 6.06 -3.47
N VAL A 288 -13.66 5.93 -2.43
CA VAL A 288 -12.87 7.03 -1.87
C VAL A 288 -11.90 7.60 -2.91
N SER A 289 -11.21 6.74 -3.67
CA SER A 289 -10.32 7.19 -4.76
C SER A 289 -11.08 7.98 -5.82
N ARG A 290 -12.25 7.51 -6.25
CA ARG A 290 -13.10 8.19 -7.25
C ARG A 290 -13.53 9.58 -6.77
N GLN A 291 -14.02 9.68 -5.53
CA GLN A 291 -14.46 10.94 -4.96
C GLN A 291 -13.29 11.89 -4.72
N GLY A 292 -12.16 11.32 -4.30
CA GLY A 292 -10.94 12.08 -4.02
C GLY A 292 -10.41 12.86 -5.22
N ASP A 293 -10.64 12.40 -6.44
CA ASP A 293 -10.26 13.15 -7.66
C ASP A 293 -11.02 14.47 -7.77
N VAL A 294 -12.35 14.41 -7.65
CA VAL A 294 -13.24 15.59 -7.74
C VAL A 294 -12.92 16.59 -6.65
N ASP A 295 -12.82 16.13 -5.41
CA ASP A 295 -12.57 16.98 -4.24
C ASP A 295 -11.17 17.62 -4.31
N SER A 296 -10.19 16.91 -4.83
CA SER A 296 -8.83 17.41 -4.95
C SER A 296 -8.69 18.48 -6.03
N ILE A 297 -9.30 18.28 -7.20
CA ILE A 297 -9.34 19.32 -8.25
C ILE A 297 -9.98 20.58 -7.68
N LYS A 298 -11.14 20.45 -7.02
CA LYS A 298 -11.81 21.58 -6.38
C LYS A 298 -10.89 22.27 -5.37
N THR A 299 -10.22 21.52 -4.50
CA THR A 299 -9.31 22.06 -3.50
C THR A 299 -8.17 22.86 -4.14
N MET A 300 -7.55 22.33 -5.20
CA MET A 300 -6.46 23.01 -5.89
C MET A 300 -6.93 24.27 -6.61
N THR A 301 -8.12 24.25 -7.25
CA THR A 301 -8.67 25.43 -7.92
C THR A 301 -9.10 26.50 -6.93
N ASP A 302 -9.68 26.13 -5.79
CA ASP A 302 -10.01 27.07 -4.68
C ASP A 302 -8.73 27.75 -4.12
N ASN A 303 -7.55 27.09 -4.23
CA ASN A 303 -6.25 27.63 -3.85
C ASN A 303 -5.51 28.36 -5.01
N GLY A 304 -6.19 28.61 -6.13
CA GLY A 304 -5.70 29.47 -7.20
C GLY A 304 -5.00 28.77 -8.36
N MET A 305 -5.04 27.42 -8.43
CA MET A 305 -4.65 26.72 -9.64
C MET A 305 -5.75 26.80 -10.70
N GLU A 306 -5.34 26.73 -11.96
CA GLU A 306 -6.23 26.81 -13.12
C GLU A 306 -6.35 25.44 -13.78
N LEU A 307 -7.59 24.93 -13.86
CA LEU A 307 -7.90 23.70 -14.60
C LEU A 307 -7.98 24.05 -16.09
N VAL A 308 -7.04 23.53 -16.87
CA VAL A 308 -6.94 23.80 -18.31
C VAL A 308 -7.85 22.85 -19.09
N GLU A 309 -8.63 23.38 -20.01
CA GLU A 309 -9.36 22.59 -20.98
C GLU A 309 -8.39 22.12 -22.09
N ILE A 310 -8.17 20.81 -22.18
CA ILE A 310 -7.34 20.22 -23.25
C ILE A 310 -8.16 20.10 -24.53
N SER A 311 -7.75 20.81 -25.60
CA SER A 311 -8.45 20.72 -26.88
C SER A 311 -8.44 19.29 -27.45
N PRO A 312 -9.46 18.93 -28.27
CA PRO A 312 -9.47 17.63 -28.94
C PRO A 312 -8.21 17.36 -29.78
N GLU A 313 -7.67 18.39 -30.42
CA GLU A 313 -6.45 18.32 -31.24
C GLU A 313 -5.22 18.01 -30.36
N LEU A 314 -5.06 18.73 -29.26
CA LEU A 314 -3.96 18.50 -28.32
C LEU A 314 -4.04 17.09 -27.74
N ARG A 315 -5.24 16.64 -27.36
CA ARG A 315 -5.45 15.27 -26.85
C ARG A 315 -5.13 14.20 -27.91
N ALA A 316 -5.50 14.42 -29.16
CA ALA A 316 -5.18 13.50 -30.26
C ALA A 316 -3.66 13.40 -30.47
N GLN A 317 -2.95 14.55 -30.48
CA GLN A 317 -1.50 14.60 -30.60
C GLN A 317 -0.79 13.92 -29.41
N MET A 318 -1.30 14.08 -28.19
CA MET A 318 -0.78 13.35 -27.01
C MET A 318 -0.89 11.83 -27.20
N LYS A 319 -2.05 11.33 -27.62
CA LYS A 319 -2.27 9.89 -27.89
C LYS A 319 -1.36 9.38 -28.99
N GLU A 320 -1.21 10.13 -30.07
CA GLU A 320 -0.33 9.78 -31.21
C GLU A 320 1.13 9.66 -30.76
N ARG A 321 1.66 10.65 -30.01
CA ARG A 321 3.04 10.60 -29.51
C ARG A 321 3.26 9.45 -28.52
N ALA A 322 2.25 9.06 -27.77
CA ALA A 322 2.35 7.96 -26.82
C ALA A 322 2.12 6.58 -27.45
N ALA A 323 1.58 6.48 -28.67
CA ALA A 323 1.23 5.20 -29.30
C ALA A 323 2.45 4.26 -29.42
N ALA A 324 3.61 4.78 -29.82
CA ALA A 324 4.84 3.99 -29.91
C ALA A 324 5.29 3.39 -28.57
N LEU A 325 4.91 4.00 -27.44
CA LEU A 325 5.22 3.47 -26.12
C LEU A 325 4.39 2.22 -25.79
N GLN A 326 3.13 2.16 -26.24
CA GLN A 326 2.31 0.96 -26.09
C GLN A 326 2.93 -0.23 -26.82
N GLU A 327 3.35 -0.03 -28.09
CA GLU A 327 3.99 -1.05 -28.91
C GLU A 327 5.31 -1.50 -28.28
N ALA A 328 6.18 -0.56 -27.92
CA ALA A 328 7.47 -0.84 -27.30
C ALA A 328 7.31 -1.56 -25.95
N PHE A 329 6.27 -1.24 -25.16
CA PHE A 329 5.97 -1.96 -23.93
C PHE A 329 5.58 -3.41 -24.23
N LEU A 330 4.68 -3.65 -25.17
CA LEU A 330 4.20 -4.98 -25.53
C LEU A 330 5.29 -5.83 -26.22
N GLU A 331 6.26 -5.22 -26.91
CA GLU A 331 7.43 -5.91 -27.43
C GLU A 331 8.38 -6.34 -26.31
N ARG A 332 8.63 -5.44 -25.35
CA ARG A 332 9.52 -5.71 -24.20
C ARG A 332 8.91 -6.68 -23.20
N VAL A 333 7.57 -6.67 -23.07
CA VAL A 333 6.81 -7.49 -22.10
C VAL A 333 5.77 -8.32 -22.86
N PRO A 334 6.18 -9.39 -23.57
CA PRO A 334 5.28 -10.18 -24.40
C PRO A 334 4.09 -10.77 -23.63
N ASP A 335 4.28 -11.11 -22.35
CA ASP A 335 3.25 -11.65 -21.48
C ASP A 335 2.10 -10.66 -21.19
N ALA A 336 2.30 -9.36 -21.45
CA ALA A 336 1.26 -8.35 -21.36
C ALA A 336 0.28 -8.38 -22.57
N LYS A 337 0.70 -8.90 -23.74
CA LYS A 337 -0.13 -8.91 -24.96
C LYS A 337 -1.49 -9.56 -24.76
N PRO A 338 -1.58 -10.82 -24.25
CA PRO A 338 -2.87 -11.47 -24.06
C PRO A 338 -3.77 -10.74 -23.05
N LEU A 339 -3.21 -10.05 -22.06
CA LEU A 339 -3.97 -9.27 -21.07
C LEU A 339 -4.61 -8.05 -21.72
N VAL A 340 -3.85 -7.32 -22.53
CA VAL A 340 -4.32 -6.15 -23.27
C VAL A 340 -5.35 -6.53 -24.33
N GLU A 341 -5.14 -7.63 -25.06
CA GLU A 341 -6.10 -8.14 -26.05
C GLU A 341 -7.41 -8.56 -25.39
N LYS A 342 -7.34 -9.29 -24.28
CA LYS A 342 -8.52 -9.68 -23.49
C LYS A 342 -9.29 -8.45 -23.02
N PHE A 343 -8.59 -7.41 -22.53
CA PHE A 343 -9.22 -6.16 -22.12
C PHE A 343 -9.91 -5.46 -23.31
N LYS A 344 -9.19 -5.24 -24.42
CA LYS A 344 -9.77 -4.61 -25.62
C LYS A 344 -11.01 -5.36 -26.14
N THR A 345 -10.99 -6.69 -26.08
CA THR A 345 -12.13 -7.52 -26.48
C THR A 345 -13.32 -7.36 -25.53
N SER A 346 -13.09 -7.18 -24.23
CA SER A 346 -14.14 -7.00 -23.23
C SER A 346 -14.82 -5.63 -23.29
N MET A 347 -14.24 -4.68 -24.03
CA MET A 347 -14.78 -3.32 -24.22
C MET A 347 -15.63 -3.16 -25.47
N ASN A 348 -15.61 -4.14 -26.39
CA ASN A 348 -16.44 -4.22 -27.59
C ASN A 348 -17.72 -5.03 -27.32
#